data_e98be927bdd2b31ea680c017f9f86b75
#
_entry.id   e98be927bdd2b31ea680c017f9f86b75
#
_cell.length_a   1.000
_cell.length_b   1.000
_cell.length_c   1.000
_cell.angle_alpha   90.00
_cell.angle_beta   90.00
_cell.angle_gamma   90.00
#
_symmetry.space_group_name_H-M   'P 1'
#
loop_
_entity.id
_entity.type
_entity.pdbx_description
1 polymer ?
#
loop_
_entity_poly.entity_id
_entity_poly.type
_entity_poly.pdbx_seq_one_letter_code
_entity_poly.pdbx_strand_id
1 'polypeptide(L)'
;MSTNKTALLLIGFQNDYFHKEGILTGALEDVSGRDRMLENTLNLVEEVKDREDFLVISTPIQFTENYSELNEPTGILKLIKDTGAFLKDSPGSQTIEEFSRFSDSILEIKGKRGLNAFSNTNLEEFLRKNDVDRIALAGVVTSVCIDSTGRSAHEKGFEVTVLSDCTAGRTEFEQQFYCDQIFPLYATVETREELIRTRPEVSA
;
A
#
# COMPACT_ATOMS: atom_id res chain seq x y z
N MET A 1 18.17 -20.66 -3.85
CA MET A 1 17.54 -20.87 -2.53
C MET A 1 16.56 -19.72 -2.36
N SER A 2 15.32 -19.98 -1.96
CA SER A 2 14.39 -18.89 -1.63
C SER A 2 14.96 -18.16 -0.42
N THR A 3 15.12 -16.84 -0.51
CA THR A 3 15.68 -16.01 0.56
C THR A 3 14.67 -15.76 1.68
N ASN A 4 13.39 -16.12 1.43
CA ASN A 4 12.24 -15.90 2.33
C ASN A 4 12.03 -14.43 2.76
N LYS A 5 12.56 -13.46 1.98
CA LYS A 5 12.46 -12.05 2.32
C LYS A 5 11.12 -11.47 1.88
N THR A 6 10.47 -10.74 2.77
CA THR A 6 9.15 -10.16 2.57
C THR A 6 9.24 -8.63 2.45
N ALA A 7 8.64 -8.05 1.43
CA ALA A 7 8.41 -6.62 1.37
C ALA A 7 7.00 -6.29 1.89
N LEU A 8 6.91 -5.49 2.94
CA LEU A 8 5.65 -4.86 3.38
C LEU A 8 5.46 -3.58 2.56
N LEU A 9 4.53 -3.59 1.61
CA LEU A 9 4.21 -2.43 0.79
C LEU A 9 3.13 -1.58 1.45
N LEU A 10 3.47 -0.34 1.79
CA LEU A 10 2.57 0.67 2.32
C LEU A 10 2.03 1.52 1.17
N ILE A 11 0.73 1.42 0.90
CA ILE A 11 0.07 2.04 -0.26
C ILE A 11 -0.99 3.03 0.19
N GLY A 12 -0.88 4.28 -0.24
CA GLY A 12 -1.91 5.29 -0.04
C GLY A 12 -1.97 5.92 1.36
N PHE A 13 -0.97 5.75 2.21
CA PHE A 13 -0.88 6.42 3.50
C PHE A 13 -0.48 7.90 3.35
N GLN A 14 -1.32 8.68 2.67
CA GLN A 14 -1.08 10.08 2.35
C GLN A 14 -2.20 10.96 2.90
N ASN A 15 -1.86 12.24 3.19
CA ASN A 15 -2.77 13.18 3.83
C ASN A 15 -4.08 13.39 3.07
N ASP A 16 -4.07 13.29 1.73
CA ASP A 16 -5.31 13.40 0.96
C ASP A 16 -6.36 12.33 1.30
N TYR A 17 -5.95 11.16 1.79
CA TYR A 17 -6.87 10.14 2.28
C TYR A 17 -7.17 10.23 3.78
N PHE A 18 -6.21 10.65 4.61
CA PHE A 18 -6.27 10.48 6.07
C PHE A 18 -6.45 11.78 6.84
N HIS A 19 -5.88 12.90 6.37
CA HIS A 19 -5.99 14.17 7.08
C HIS A 19 -7.41 14.73 6.93
N LYS A 20 -7.95 15.34 8.01
CA LYS A 20 -9.31 15.92 8.02
C LYS A 20 -9.59 16.93 6.89
N GLU A 21 -8.56 17.60 6.38
CA GLU A 21 -8.60 18.53 5.25
C GLU A 21 -8.17 17.88 3.93
N GLY A 22 -7.93 16.57 3.92
CA GLY A 22 -7.53 15.84 2.73
C GLY A 22 -8.65 15.80 1.69
N ILE A 23 -8.29 15.93 0.43
CA ILE A 23 -9.25 16.06 -0.69
C ILE A 23 -10.09 14.78 -0.87
N LEU A 24 -9.53 13.62 -0.55
CA LEU A 24 -10.13 12.30 -0.77
C LEU A 24 -10.54 11.58 0.53
N THR A 25 -10.66 12.28 1.65
CA THR A 25 -11.11 11.69 2.91
C THR A 25 -12.47 11.00 2.80
N GLY A 26 -13.38 11.56 2.00
CA GLY A 26 -14.68 10.97 1.70
C GLY A 26 -14.64 9.70 0.82
N ALA A 27 -13.48 9.32 0.29
CA ALA A 27 -13.34 8.06 -0.46
C ALA A 27 -13.31 6.82 0.47
N LEU A 28 -13.10 7.01 1.77
CA LEU A 28 -13.10 5.98 2.79
C LEU A 28 -14.28 6.23 3.75
N GLU A 29 -15.44 5.69 3.39
CA GLU A 29 -16.70 5.94 4.10
C GLU A 29 -16.72 5.27 5.49
N ASP A 30 -16.07 4.11 5.64
CA ASP A 30 -15.88 3.44 6.94
C ASP A 30 -14.69 4.04 7.70
N VAL A 31 -14.93 5.16 8.37
CA VAL A 31 -13.90 5.86 9.15
C VAL A 31 -13.33 4.98 10.26
N SER A 32 -14.18 4.21 10.94
CA SER A 32 -13.73 3.36 12.06
C SER A 32 -12.87 2.18 11.56
N GLY A 33 -13.21 1.60 10.42
CA GLY A 33 -12.41 0.57 9.76
C GLY A 33 -11.05 1.11 9.29
N ARG A 34 -11.06 2.30 8.69
CA ARG A 34 -9.84 3.02 8.30
C ARG A 34 -8.90 3.26 9.50
N ASP A 35 -9.43 3.75 10.61
CA ASP A 35 -8.63 4.08 11.79
C ASP A 35 -8.04 2.81 12.45
N ARG A 36 -8.83 1.71 12.54
CA ARG A 36 -8.32 0.40 12.99
C ARG A 36 -7.23 -0.14 12.07
N MET A 37 -7.43 -0.05 10.76
CA MET A 37 -6.45 -0.47 9.76
C MET A 37 -5.13 0.30 9.91
N LEU A 38 -5.20 1.62 10.11
CA LEU A 38 -4.01 2.44 10.35
C LEU A 38 -3.26 2.01 11.62
N GLU A 39 -3.97 1.84 12.75
CA GLU A 39 -3.37 1.38 14.00
C GLU A 39 -2.69 0.01 13.84
N ASN A 40 -3.36 -0.95 13.20
CA ASN A 40 -2.81 -2.27 12.91
C ASN A 40 -1.55 -2.18 12.05
N THR A 41 -1.55 -1.32 11.03
CA THR A 41 -0.39 -1.14 10.15
C THR A 41 0.79 -0.52 10.90
N LEU A 42 0.56 0.48 11.75
CA LEU A 42 1.60 1.08 12.58
C LEU A 42 2.21 0.06 13.55
N ASN A 43 1.39 -0.78 14.18
CA ASN A 43 1.85 -1.85 15.04
C ASN A 43 2.67 -2.90 14.26
N LEU A 44 2.24 -3.28 13.05
CA LEU A 44 3.00 -4.19 12.20
C LEU A 44 4.35 -3.60 11.79
N VAL A 45 4.40 -2.33 11.39
CA VAL A 45 5.67 -1.66 11.04
C VAL A 45 6.62 -1.64 12.24
N GLU A 46 6.13 -1.32 13.44
CA GLU A 46 6.94 -1.36 14.67
C GLU A 46 7.55 -2.74 14.92
N GLU A 47 6.78 -3.80 14.64
CA GLU A 47 7.21 -5.18 14.87
C GLU A 47 8.23 -5.69 13.85
N VAL A 48 8.17 -5.21 12.58
CA VAL A 48 9.02 -5.72 11.50
C VAL A 48 10.16 -4.79 11.08
N LYS A 49 10.18 -3.54 11.52
CA LYS A 49 11.11 -2.50 11.05
C LYS A 49 12.61 -2.83 11.22
N ASP A 50 12.94 -3.62 12.22
CA ASP A 50 14.32 -4.00 12.57
C ASP A 50 14.63 -5.45 12.17
N ARG A 51 13.72 -6.15 11.50
CA ARG A 51 13.89 -7.55 11.06
C ARG A 51 14.62 -7.60 9.72
N GLU A 52 15.64 -8.43 9.62
CA GLU A 52 16.45 -8.62 8.40
C GLU A 52 15.68 -9.29 7.24
N ASP A 53 14.66 -10.09 7.56
CA ASP A 53 13.79 -10.79 6.62
C ASP A 53 12.62 -9.93 6.13
N PHE A 54 12.51 -8.67 6.58
CA PHE A 54 11.52 -7.70 6.11
C PHE A 54 12.17 -6.46 5.47
N LEU A 55 11.47 -5.90 4.48
CA LEU A 55 11.69 -4.54 3.97
C LEU A 55 10.36 -3.80 4.05
N VAL A 56 10.33 -2.65 4.70
CA VAL A 56 9.16 -1.77 4.70
C VAL A 56 9.31 -0.74 3.61
N ILE A 57 8.37 -0.70 2.66
CA ILE A 57 8.45 0.12 1.46
C ILE A 57 7.16 0.94 1.30
N SER A 58 7.28 2.25 1.20
CA SER A 58 6.19 3.16 0.83
C SER A 58 6.20 3.47 -0.67
N THR A 59 5.01 3.49 -1.27
CA THR A 59 4.84 3.83 -2.70
C THR A 59 3.81 4.94 -2.86
N PRO A 60 4.16 6.19 -2.51
CA PRO A 60 3.22 7.30 -2.59
C PRO A 60 2.85 7.61 -4.05
N ILE A 61 1.57 7.91 -4.28
CA ILE A 61 1.10 8.43 -5.56
C ILE A 61 1.31 9.95 -5.59
N GLN A 62 1.91 10.46 -6.67
CA GLN A 62 2.16 11.89 -6.84
C GLN A 62 2.06 12.26 -8.32
N PHE A 63 1.48 13.42 -8.59
CA PHE A 63 1.37 13.99 -9.95
C PHE A 63 2.09 15.31 -10.02
N THR A 64 2.66 15.62 -11.20
CA THR A 64 3.24 16.93 -11.45
C THR A 64 2.15 17.98 -11.65
N GLU A 65 2.53 19.25 -11.64
CA GLU A 65 1.64 20.37 -11.98
C GLU A 65 0.94 20.09 -13.32
N ASN A 66 -0.35 20.36 -13.39
CA ASN A 66 -1.23 20.06 -14.53
C ASN A 66 -1.54 18.57 -14.78
N TYR A 67 -1.08 17.62 -13.95
CA TYR A 67 -1.38 16.20 -14.13
C TYR A 67 -1.07 15.67 -15.54
N SER A 68 0.06 16.12 -16.10
CA SER A 68 0.47 15.78 -17.47
C SER A 68 0.69 14.29 -17.69
N GLU A 69 0.86 13.53 -16.61
CA GLU A 69 0.99 12.07 -16.62
C GLU A 69 -0.34 11.35 -16.91
N LEU A 70 -1.46 12.04 -16.74
CA LEU A 70 -2.80 11.51 -16.96
C LEU A 70 -3.37 12.02 -18.29
N ASN A 71 -3.29 11.16 -19.32
CA ASN A 71 -3.91 11.43 -20.61
C ASN A 71 -5.37 10.96 -20.59
N GLU A 72 -6.32 11.89 -20.72
CA GLU A 72 -7.77 11.62 -20.73
C GLU A 72 -8.25 10.62 -19.65
N PRO A 73 -7.94 10.87 -18.36
CA PRO A 73 -8.26 9.93 -17.31
C PRO A 73 -9.76 9.78 -17.12
N THR A 74 -10.17 8.59 -16.67
CA THR A 74 -11.55 8.28 -16.26
C THR A 74 -11.60 7.81 -14.81
N GLY A 75 -12.80 7.69 -14.22
CA GLY A 75 -12.99 7.17 -12.87
C GLY A 75 -12.21 7.94 -11.81
N ILE A 76 -11.53 7.21 -10.91
CA ILE A 76 -10.81 7.79 -9.78
C ILE A 76 -9.63 8.70 -10.23
N LEU A 77 -8.94 8.36 -11.31
CA LEU A 77 -7.85 9.19 -11.83
C LEU A 77 -8.36 10.52 -12.39
N LYS A 78 -9.56 10.54 -12.98
CA LYS A 78 -10.22 11.77 -13.38
C LYS A 78 -10.59 12.62 -12.15
N LEU A 79 -11.17 12.00 -11.12
CA LEU A 79 -11.49 12.70 -9.87
C LEU A 79 -10.23 13.32 -9.26
N ILE A 80 -9.13 12.59 -9.17
CA ILE A 80 -7.83 13.06 -8.67
C ILE A 80 -7.39 14.33 -9.45
N LYS A 81 -7.43 14.27 -10.78
CA LYS A 81 -7.05 15.41 -11.64
C LYS A 81 -7.97 16.61 -11.45
N ASP A 82 -9.28 16.39 -11.43
CA ASP A 82 -10.28 17.45 -11.32
C ASP A 82 -10.25 18.16 -9.96
N THR A 83 -9.88 17.43 -8.90
CA THR A 83 -9.86 17.95 -7.53
C THR A 83 -8.49 18.47 -7.08
N GLY A 84 -7.42 18.15 -7.81
CA GLY A 84 -6.06 18.53 -7.46
C GLY A 84 -5.42 17.65 -6.38
N ALA A 85 -5.93 16.42 -6.17
CA ALA A 85 -5.38 15.50 -5.18
C ALA A 85 -4.00 14.97 -5.57
N PHE A 86 -3.16 14.68 -4.57
CA PHE A 86 -1.81 14.15 -4.72
C PHE A 86 -0.88 14.99 -5.61
N LEU A 87 -1.11 16.29 -5.70
CA LEU A 87 -0.21 17.19 -6.38
C LEU A 87 1.15 17.18 -5.68
N LYS A 88 2.22 16.96 -6.42
CA LYS A 88 3.58 16.92 -5.91
C LYS A 88 3.89 18.16 -5.06
N ASP A 89 4.58 17.94 -3.96
CA ASP A 89 4.96 18.99 -2.99
C ASP A 89 3.77 19.67 -2.26
N SER A 90 2.52 19.24 -2.50
CA SER A 90 1.38 19.68 -1.70
C SER A 90 1.32 18.95 -0.35
N PRO A 91 0.70 19.55 0.69
CA PRO A 91 0.48 18.86 1.96
C PRO A 91 -0.29 17.53 1.80
N GLY A 92 -1.26 17.47 0.87
CA GLY A 92 -2.09 16.29 0.61
C GLY A 92 -1.30 15.10 0.08
N SER A 93 -0.24 15.35 -0.71
CA SER A 93 0.60 14.30 -1.28
C SER A 93 1.63 13.71 -0.32
N GLN A 94 1.83 14.32 0.85
CA GLN A 94 2.79 13.85 1.84
C GLN A 94 2.26 12.64 2.58
N THR A 95 3.18 11.76 3.00
CA THR A 95 2.89 10.66 3.92
C THR A 95 2.38 11.23 5.24
N ILE A 96 1.41 10.56 5.86
CA ILE A 96 0.82 10.98 7.13
C ILE A 96 1.87 11.00 8.26
N GLU A 97 1.68 11.90 9.23
CA GLU A 97 2.64 12.15 10.31
C GLU A 97 2.90 10.93 11.19
N GLU A 98 1.93 10.05 11.33
CA GLU A 98 1.99 8.82 12.14
C GLU A 98 3.16 7.90 11.73
N PHE A 99 3.59 7.95 10.47
CA PHE A 99 4.77 7.21 10.00
C PHE A 99 6.11 7.93 10.18
N SER A 100 6.13 9.18 10.63
CA SER A 100 7.36 9.97 10.76
C SER A 100 8.39 9.31 11.69
N ARG A 101 7.92 8.63 12.75
CA ARG A 101 8.78 7.89 13.70
C ARG A 101 9.49 6.69 13.08
N PHE A 102 9.08 6.27 11.88
CA PHE A 102 9.66 5.15 11.13
C PHE A 102 10.45 5.59 9.90
N SER A 103 10.73 6.88 9.75
CA SER A 103 11.37 7.46 8.55
C SER A 103 12.67 6.76 8.16
N ASP A 104 13.46 6.30 9.15
CA ASP A 104 14.74 5.64 8.92
C ASP A 104 14.59 4.16 8.49
N SER A 105 13.42 3.57 8.73
CA SER A 105 13.12 2.15 8.44
C SER A 105 12.23 1.97 7.22
N ILE A 106 11.58 3.02 6.72
CA ILE A 106 10.68 2.96 5.56
C ILE A 106 11.42 3.49 4.33
N LEU A 107 11.57 2.62 3.34
CA LEU A 107 12.13 2.98 2.03
C LEU A 107 11.04 3.54 1.12
N GLU A 108 11.27 4.71 0.54
CA GLU A 108 10.30 5.29 -0.39
C GLU A 108 10.66 5.00 -1.84
N ILE A 109 9.75 4.34 -2.58
CA ILE A 109 9.84 4.15 -4.03
C ILE A 109 8.94 5.17 -4.72
N LYS A 110 9.56 6.13 -5.41
CA LYS A 110 8.90 7.22 -6.12
C LYS A 110 8.44 6.80 -7.52
N GLY A 111 7.56 7.60 -8.10
CA GLY A 111 7.17 7.49 -9.50
C GLY A 111 5.78 6.90 -9.74
N LYS A 112 5.10 6.38 -8.72
CA LYS A 112 3.73 5.90 -8.85
C LYS A 112 2.79 7.04 -9.26
N ARG A 113 2.16 6.90 -10.43
CA ARG A 113 1.26 7.87 -11.05
C ARG A 113 -0.03 7.24 -11.53
N GLY A 114 -0.49 6.24 -10.81
CA GLY A 114 -1.69 5.47 -11.12
C GLY A 114 -2.00 4.48 -9.99
N LEU A 115 -2.82 3.48 -10.31
CA LEU A 115 -3.34 2.54 -9.31
C LEU A 115 -2.28 1.54 -8.86
N ASN A 116 -1.45 1.07 -9.79
CA ASN A 116 -0.48 0.01 -9.61
C ASN A 116 0.88 0.57 -9.14
N ALA A 117 1.43 0.03 -8.07
CA ALA A 117 2.72 0.46 -7.52
C ALA A 117 3.93 0.09 -8.40
N PHE A 118 3.80 -0.88 -9.30
CA PHE A 118 4.85 -1.27 -10.23
C PHE A 118 4.91 -0.39 -11.49
N SER A 119 3.80 0.27 -11.83
CA SER A 119 3.74 1.07 -13.05
C SER A 119 4.51 2.38 -12.89
N ASN A 120 5.45 2.63 -13.81
CA ASN A 120 6.32 3.83 -13.84
C ASN A 120 7.23 3.99 -12.63
N THR A 121 7.54 2.89 -11.92
CA THR A 121 8.46 2.85 -10.79
C THR A 121 9.57 1.84 -11.04
N ASN A 122 10.62 1.90 -10.24
CA ASN A 122 11.68 0.88 -10.20
C ASN A 122 11.41 -0.19 -9.11
N LEU A 123 10.16 -0.34 -8.64
CA LEU A 123 9.82 -1.23 -7.53
C LEU A 123 10.25 -2.68 -7.81
N GLU A 124 9.93 -3.22 -9.00
CA GLU A 124 10.31 -4.60 -9.34
C GLU A 124 11.81 -4.81 -9.30
N GLU A 125 12.59 -3.93 -9.95
CA GLU A 125 14.04 -4.00 -9.96
C GLU A 125 14.61 -3.94 -8.53
N PHE A 126 14.06 -3.02 -7.71
CA PHE A 126 14.45 -2.89 -6.32
C PHE A 126 14.18 -4.16 -5.50
N LEU A 127 12.98 -4.75 -5.63
CA LEU A 127 12.60 -5.98 -4.95
C LEU A 127 13.53 -7.14 -5.35
N ARG A 128 13.77 -7.33 -6.65
CA ARG A 128 14.65 -8.40 -7.16
C ARG A 128 16.10 -8.23 -6.68
N LYS A 129 16.61 -7.01 -6.68
CA LYS A 129 17.97 -6.71 -6.21
C LYS A 129 18.16 -6.97 -4.71
N ASN A 130 17.09 -6.93 -3.94
CA ASN A 130 17.11 -7.19 -2.50
C ASN A 130 16.65 -8.61 -2.15
N ASP A 131 16.57 -9.49 -3.14
CA ASP A 131 16.19 -10.90 -2.97
C ASP A 131 14.80 -11.09 -2.34
N VAL A 132 13.87 -10.17 -2.61
CA VAL A 132 12.49 -10.28 -2.16
C VAL A 132 11.74 -11.25 -3.07
N ASP A 133 11.08 -12.23 -2.48
CA ASP A 133 10.19 -13.19 -3.16
C ASP A 133 8.73 -13.09 -2.68
N ARG A 134 8.48 -12.40 -1.57
CA ARG A 134 7.16 -12.24 -0.96
C ARG A 134 6.78 -10.78 -0.81
N ILE A 135 5.51 -10.47 -1.01
CA ILE A 135 4.94 -9.12 -0.86
C ILE A 135 3.72 -9.21 0.06
N ALA A 136 3.76 -8.45 1.14
CA ALA A 136 2.59 -8.19 1.98
C ALA A 136 2.05 -6.78 1.69
N LEU A 137 0.75 -6.67 1.42
CA LEU A 137 0.09 -5.42 1.03
C LEU A 137 -0.70 -4.83 2.20
N ALA A 138 -0.45 -3.55 2.49
CA ALA A 138 -1.18 -2.74 3.46
C ALA A 138 -1.54 -1.37 2.88
N GLY A 139 -2.68 -0.81 3.25
CA GLY A 139 -3.12 0.54 2.89
C GLY A 139 -4.46 0.62 2.20
N VAL A 140 -4.60 1.62 1.31
CA VAL A 140 -5.86 2.01 0.67
C VAL A 140 -5.69 2.26 -0.83
N VAL A 141 -6.71 2.12 -1.64
CA VAL A 141 -8.05 1.59 -1.43
C VAL A 141 -8.05 0.13 -1.88
N THR A 142 -8.70 -0.75 -1.15
CA THR A 142 -8.70 -2.21 -1.37
C THR A 142 -9.02 -2.59 -2.81
N SER A 143 -10.14 -2.12 -3.36
CA SER A 143 -10.59 -2.44 -4.74
C SER A 143 -9.80 -1.72 -5.83
N VAL A 144 -8.90 -0.83 -5.48
CA VAL A 144 -8.21 0.05 -6.44
C VAL A 144 -6.70 -0.21 -6.41
N CYS A 145 -5.97 0.45 -5.51
CA CYS A 145 -4.51 0.36 -5.51
C CYS A 145 -3.99 -0.97 -4.95
N ILE A 146 -4.68 -1.55 -3.95
CA ILE A 146 -4.28 -2.82 -3.36
C ILE A 146 -4.49 -3.94 -4.39
N ASP A 147 -5.69 -4.08 -4.96
CA ASP A 147 -5.99 -5.10 -5.97
C ASP A 147 -5.10 -4.97 -7.22
N SER A 148 -4.96 -3.75 -7.76
CA SER A 148 -4.13 -3.51 -8.94
C SER A 148 -2.66 -3.88 -8.72
N THR A 149 -2.10 -3.55 -7.54
CA THR A 149 -0.71 -3.87 -7.19
C THR A 149 -0.55 -5.36 -6.92
N GLY A 150 -1.50 -5.98 -6.21
CA GLY A 150 -1.48 -7.40 -5.89
C GLY A 150 -1.50 -8.29 -7.14
N ARG A 151 -2.39 -8.01 -8.09
CA ARG A 151 -2.43 -8.74 -9.38
C ARG A 151 -1.12 -8.59 -10.15
N SER A 152 -0.59 -7.39 -10.23
CA SER A 152 0.70 -7.17 -10.90
C SER A 152 1.86 -7.89 -10.21
N ALA A 153 1.89 -7.91 -8.89
CA ALA A 153 2.89 -8.66 -8.13
C ALA A 153 2.80 -10.17 -8.40
N HIS A 154 1.58 -10.72 -8.39
CA HIS A 154 1.33 -12.13 -8.69
C HIS A 154 1.79 -12.51 -10.10
N GLU A 155 1.42 -11.71 -11.11
CA GLU A 155 1.81 -11.94 -12.51
C GLU A 155 3.32 -11.84 -12.72
N LYS A 156 4.03 -11.10 -11.86
CA LYS A 156 5.50 -11.00 -11.83
C LYS A 156 6.16 -12.14 -11.06
N GLY A 157 5.39 -13.07 -10.51
CA GLY A 157 5.87 -14.26 -9.80
C GLY A 157 6.28 -14.02 -8.34
N PHE A 158 5.79 -12.95 -7.70
CA PHE A 158 5.90 -12.80 -6.26
C PHE A 158 4.80 -13.60 -5.54
N GLU A 159 5.11 -14.14 -4.38
CA GLU A 159 4.10 -14.63 -3.44
C GLU A 159 3.41 -13.41 -2.80
N VAL A 160 2.09 -13.31 -2.95
CA VAL A 160 1.32 -12.14 -2.51
C VAL A 160 0.46 -12.48 -1.31
N THR A 161 0.57 -11.67 -0.28
CA THR A 161 -0.32 -11.66 0.89
C THR A 161 -1.03 -10.30 0.97
N VAL A 162 -2.35 -10.31 1.07
CA VAL A 162 -3.13 -9.10 1.39
C VAL A 162 -3.49 -9.15 2.86
N LEU A 163 -3.17 -8.09 3.59
CA LEU A 163 -3.44 -8.00 5.03
C LEU A 163 -4.84 -7.46 5.26
N SER A 164 -5.77 -8.33 5.62
CA SER A 164 -7.19 -8.01 5.76
C SER A 164 -7.48 -6.94 6.81
N ASP A 165 -6.67 -6.89 7.85
CA ASP A 165 -6.78 -5.94 8.97
C ASP A 165 -5.83 -4.73 8.85
N CYS A 166 -4.98 -4.71 7.79
CA CYS A 166 -4.10 -3.59 7.43
C CYS A 166 -4.46 -2.97 6.06
N THR A 167 -5.59 -3.34 5.46
CA THR A 167 -6.15 -2.72 4.25
C THR A 167 -7.55 -2.19 4.51
N ALA A 168 -7.99 -1.18 3.75
CA ALA A 168 -9.34 -0.66 3.82
C ALA A 168 -9.92 -0.38 2.44
N GLY A 169 -11.15 -0.83 2.22
CA GLY A 169 -11.99 -0.48 1.09
C GLY A 169 -12.70 0.86 1.31
N ARG A 170 -13.49 1.29 0.32
CA ARG A 170 -14.33 2.48 0.47
C ARG A 170 -15.42 2.25 1.51
N THR A 171 -15.98 1.04 1.55
CA THR A 171 -17.01 0.60 2.50
C THR A 171 -16.60 -0.72 3.15
N GLU A 172 -17.20 -1.04 4.30
CA GLU A 172 -17.02 -2.34 4.95
C GLU A 172 -17.43 -3.51 4.03
N PHE A 173 -18.52 -3.36 3.26
CA PHE A 173 -18.94 -4.36 2.29
C PHE A 173 -17.87 -4.61 1.22
N GLU A 174 -17.28 -3.55 0.66
CA GLU A 174 -16.21 -3.68 -0.33
C GLU A 174 -15.00 -4.41 0.26
N GLN A 175 -14.56 -4.03 1.46
CA GLN A 175 -13.45 -4.68 2.15
C GLN A 175 -13.70 -6.17 2.32
N GLN A 176 -14.84 -6.53 2.89
CA GLN A 176 -15.21 -7.92 3.13
C GLN A 176 -15.29 -8.72 1.82
N PHE A 177 -15.97 -8.16 0.80
CA PHE A 177 -16.13 -8.83 -0.50
C PHE A 177 -14.78 -9.12 -1.16
N TYR A 178 -13.86 -8.17 -1.12
CA TYR A 178 -12.53 -8.36 -1.71
C TYR A 178 -11.71 -9.39 -0.95
N CYS A 179 -11.71 -9.35 0.37
CA CYS A 179 -11.00 -10.32 1.21
C CYS A 179 -11.54 -11.75 1.05
N ASP A 180 -12.87 -11.91 0.92
CA ASP A 180 -13.50 -13.22 0.85
C ASP A 180 -13.55 -13.81 -0.56
N GLN A 181 -13.72 -12.98 -1.59
CA GLN A 181 -14.08 -13.44 -2.93
C GLN A 181 -13.06 -13.11 -4.02
N ILE A 182 -12.32 -12.02 -3.88
CA ILE A 182 -11.44 -11.55 -4.96
C ILE A 182 -9.97 -11.89 -4.70
N PHE A 183 -9.43 -11.50 -3.55
CA PHE A 183 -8.02 -11.76 -3.24
C PHE A 183 -7.65 -13.23 -3.23
N PRO A 184 -8.48 -14.18 -2.72
CA PRO A 184 -8.15 -15.61 -2.74
C PRO A 184 -7.97 -16.21 -4.14
N LEU A 185 -8.35 -15.48 -5.20
CA LEU A 185 -8.13 -15.91 -6.58
C LEU A 185 -6.66 -15.83 -7.00
N TYR A 186 -5.83 -15.02 -6.31
CA TYR A 186 -4.43 -14.80 -6.70
C TYR A 186 -3.48 -14.53 -5.53
N ALA A 187 -3.96 -14.36 -4.31
CA ALA A 187 -3.18 -14.01 -3.14
C ALA A 187 -3.66 -14.80 -1.91
N THR A 188 -2.80 -14.88 -0.90
CA THR A 188 -3.21 -15.28 0.45
C THR A 188 -3.80 -14.08 1.16
N VAL A 189 -4.85 -14.29 1.96
CA VAL A 189 -5.45 -13.26 2.82
C VAL A 189 -5.14 -13.63 4.26
N GLU A 190 -4.44 -12.76 4.96
CA GLU A 190 -4.00 -12.97 6.35
C GLU A 190 -4.25 -11.70 7.17
N THR A 191 -4.35 -11.84 8.47
CA THR A 191 -4.18 -10.73 9.41
C THR A 191 -2.70 -10.45 9.66
N ARG A 192 -2.35 -9.28 10.22
CA ARG A 192 -0.96 -8.97 10.62
C ARG A 192 -0.39 -10.02 11.60
N GLU A 193 -1.21 -10.52 12.52
CA GLU A 193 -0.79 -11.52 13.49
C GLU A 193 -0.50 -12.88 12.82
N GLU A 194 -1.30 -13.27 11.83
CA GLU A 194 -1.06 -14.46 11.03
C GLU A 194 0.20 -14.33 10.20
N LEU A 195 0.44 -13.16 9.58
CA LEU A 195 1.67 -12.88 8.84
C LEU A 195 2.91 -13.10 9.71
N ILE A 196 2.94 -12.52 10.90
CA ILE A 196 4.08 -12.67 11.83
C ILE A 196 4.24 -14.12 12.30
N ARG A 197 3.15 -14.80 12.63
CA ARG A 197 3.19 -16.20 13.07
C ARG A 197 3.70 -17.13 11.96
N THR A 198 3.32 -16.90 10.72
CA THR A 198 3.73 -17.73 9.57
C THR A 198 5.13 -17.41 9.09
N ARG A 199 5.70 -16.29 9.52
CA ARG A 199 7.05 -15.82 9.20
C ARG A 199 7.83 -15.50 10.50
N PRO A 200 8.12 -16.54 11.32
CA PRO A 200 8.88 -16.35 12.56
C PRO A 200 10.29 -15.83 12.23
N GLU A 201 10.87 -15.05 13.14
CA GLU A 201 12.26 -14.62 13.00
C GLU A 201 13.17 -15.82 12.76
N VAL A 202 14.02 -15.71 11.74
CA VAL A 202 15.07 -16.71 11.52
C VAL A 202 16.13 -16.46 12.59
N SER A 203 16.15 -17.32 13.63
CA SER A 203 17.20 -17.27 14.65
C SER A 203 18.55 -17.46 13.98
N ALA A 204 19.46 -16.50 14.17
CA ALA A 204 20.82 -16.51 13.65
C ALA A 204 21.65 -17.67 14.19
#